data_93b21d680ad194413db334a2d85e2167
#
_entry.id   93b21d680ad194413db334a2d85e2167
#
_cell.length_a   1.000
_cell.length_b   1.000
_cell.length_c   1.000
_cell.angle_alpha   90.00
_cell.angle_beta   90.00
_cell.angle_gamma   90.00
#
_symmetry.space_group_name_H-M   'P 1'
#
loop_
_entity.id
_entity.type
_entity.pdbx_description
1 polymer ?
#
loop_
_entity_poly.entity_id
_entity_poly.type
_entity_poly.pdbx_seq_one_letter_code
_entity_poly.pdbx_strand_id
1 'polypeptide(L)'
;MVAHPLPYNPHMLCARSTSPHTRWINTLMLLSAALLSACANVTDPHCGSLTHTNCAISPASASASAPAKTRTTFAVDGQRGNPGVLMFLALSGGGSRAAYLSAATMLRLQTLYTDVDLLNEVDVMSSVSGGSMTAALYAATRDTEMQSQALAAVLPAAVADTPLATRFKVDTQAKTLRCSAPLQPDEAAWLGARLTSLQSELRRLDALCRQAPLTHLNEWNSASVLGLTSRNYLMRWFGNWFWPANIVRYWFTAYDRGDIMAQTLADNLYGSRIIGADLSIAELNPTRPYLLINATTAADQDAPGINAADEYAFGSVFTFTEQDFRDRINSDIGRYSLARAVMASSSFPLVFPSQTLQDYRPSALLTYCDKNPGNEADQDLKCTSKQYLHVFDGGNSDNLGLKSIKRALFQLEANKELGYDRIIVLLVDAFTRPHGASRLNADPRGTLGLLLDANISDAVDALLQNNRAKLLGEFDSAHLRWTDGDCKLETRELPSDLCKALNARTSPDLDLTRRLVFYHFGFEDVAAVSPEAAGLKRQLDKIPTSFKLTPADARLLDRAVDAVITPTNPCLQQIRALVLADSAAPDAVPNARKVCQDTEGPRD
;
A
#
# COMPACT_ATOMS: atom_id res chain seq x y z
N MET A 1 -61.64 -58.99 23.87
CA MET A 1 -60.98 -60.03 23.08
C MET A 1 -59.76 -59.42 22.48
N VAL A 2 -58.63 -59.88 22.94
CA VAL A 2 -57.29 -59.33 22.67
C VAL A 2 -56.82 -59.94 21.36
N ALA A 3 -56.32 -59.12 20.43
CA ALA A 3 -55.58 -59.58 19.25
C ALA A 3 -54.13 -59.12 19.36
N HIS A 4 -53.24 -60.11 19.40
CA HIS A 4 -51.77 -59.93 19.40
C HIS A 4 -51.26 -59.56 18.00
N PRO A 5 -50.25 -58.70 17.90
CA PRO A 5 -49.55 -58.47 16.63
C PRO A 5 -48.39 -59.48 16.47
N LEU A 6 -48.19 -59.94 15.23
CA LEU A 6 -47.06 -60.80 14.81
C LEU A 6 -45.73 -60.02 14.70
N PRO A 7 -44.60 -60.66 14.85
CA PRO A 7 -43.27 -59.99 14.90
C PRO A 7 -42.75 -59.63 13.51
N TYR A 8 -42.23 -58.42 13.43
CA TYR A 8 -41.53 -57.86 12.28
C TYR A 8 -40.12 -58.42 12.20
N ASN A 9 -39.74 -58.98 11.08
CA ASN A 9 -38.42 -59.56 10.85
C ASN A 9 -37.57 -58.57 10.04
N PRO A 10 -36.46 -58.04 10.58
CA PRO A 10 -35.63 -57.08 9.89
C PRO A 10 -34.34 -57.71 9.36
N HIS A 11 -34.35 -58.39 8.25
CA HIS A 11 -33.14 -58.74 7.50
C HIS A 11 -33.42 -58.89 6.01
N MET A 12 -33.32 -57.78 5.30
CA MET A 12 -32.89 -57.74 3.90
C MET A 12 -32.04 -56.49 3.67
N LEU A 13 -30.78 -56.56 4.06
CA LEU A 13 -29.74 -55.68 3.59
C LEU A 13 -29.45 -56.05 2.14
N CYS A 14 -30.02 -55.23 1.22
CA CYS A 14 -29.63 -55.26 -0.17
C CYS A 14 -28.27 -54.61 -0.29
N ALA A 15 -27.20 -55.44 -0.23
CA ALA A 15 -25.85 -55.04 -0.58
C ALA A 15 -25.83 -54.68 -2.09
N ARG A 16 -25.99 -53.37 -2.41
CA ARG A 16 -25.62 -52.87 -3.73
C ARG A 16 -24.09 -53.02 -3.88
N SER A 17 -23.67 -54.02 -4.63
CA SER A 17 -22.29 -54.14 -5.11
C SER A 17 -22.01 -52.95 -6.03
N THR A 18 -21.38 -51.92 -5.53
CA THR A 18 -20.84 -50.86 -6.38
C THR A 18 -19.75 -51.47 -7.23
N SER A 19 -19.90 -51.41 -8.56
CA SER A 19 -18.91 -51.92 -9.50
C SER A 19 -17.52 -51.26 -9.21
N PRO A 20 -16.40 -51.96 -9.42
CA PRO A 20 -15.06 -51.38 -9.19
C PRO A 20 -14.85 -50.07 -9.97
N HIS A 21 -15.48 -49.91 -11.12
CA HIS A 21 -15.45 -48.64 -11.89
C HIS A 21 -16.06 -47.46 -11.14
N THR A 22 -17.17 -47.63 -10.44
CA THR A 22 -17.79 -46.52 -9.66
C THR A 22 -16.95 -46.11 -8.47
N ARG A 23 -16.24 -47.05 -7.84
CA ARG A 23 -15.29 -46.73 -6.76
C ARG A 23 -14.08 -45.97 -7.27
N TRP A 24 -13.51 -46.33 -8.41
CA TRP A 24 -12.41 -45.59 -9.05
C TRP A 24 -12.82 -44.19 -9.46
N ILE A 25 -14.00 -44.01 -10.05
CA ILE A 25 -14.49 -42.68 -10.44
C ILE A 25 -14.72 -41.79 -9.19
N ASN A 26 -15.33 -42.33 -8.13
CA ASN A 26 -15.51 -41.57 -6.90
C ASN A 26 -14.18 -41.24 -6.18
N THR A 27 -13.21 -42.17 -6.21
CA THR A 27 -11.88 -41.91 -5.66
C THR A 27 -11.11 -40.90 -6.51
N LEU A 28 -11.22 -40.96 -7.84
CA LEU A 28 -10.63 -39.96 -8.73
C LEU A 28 -11.29 -38.58 -8.56
N MET A 29 -12.60 -38.50 -8.40
CA MET A 29 -13.31 -37.25 -8.10
C MET A 29 -12.92 -36.69 -6.73
N LEU A 30 -12.76 -37.51 -5.71
CA LEU A 30 -12.32 -37.08 -4.38
C LEU A 30 -10.85 -36.66 -4.39
N LEU A 31 -9.99 -37.37 -5.10
CA LEU A 31 -8.59 -36.98 -5.29
C LEU A 31 -8.44 -35.71 -6.14
N SER A 32 -9.21 -35.56 -7.21
CA SER A 32 -9.23 -34.32 -7.99
C SER A 32 -9.83 -33.16 -7.20
N ALA A 33 -10.87 -33.36 -6.40
CA ALA A 33 -11.40 -32.32 -5.50
C ALA A 33 -10.38 -31.94 -4.41
N ALA A 34 -9.65 -32.92 -3.84
CA ALA A 34 -8.59 -32.66 -2.85
C ALA A 34 -7.37 -31.99 -3.49
N LEU A 35 -6.95 -32.37 -4.69
CA LEU A 35 -5.87 -31.70 -5.44
C LEU A 35 -6.28 -30.30 -5.90
N LEU A 36 -7.55 -30.10 -6.26
CA LEU A 36 -8.10 -28.82 -6.64
C LEU A 36 -8.24 -27.88 -5.44
N SER A 37 -8.50 -28.40 -4.25
CA SER A 37 -8.51 -27.60 -3.00
C SER A 37 -7.13 -27.25 -2.49
N ALA A 38 -6.10 -28.04 -2.81
CA ALA A 38 -4.72 -27.78 -2.38
C ALA A 38 -4.02 -26.66 -3.18
N CYS A 39 -4.53 -26.30 -4.37
CA CYS A 39 -3.97 -25.22 -5.19
C CYS A 39 -4.71 -23.88 -5.04
N ALA A 40 -5.84 -23.86 -4.36
CA ALA A 40 -6.52 -22.63 -4.02
C ALA A 40 -6.01 -22.19 -2.64
N ASN A 41 -5.07 -21.29 -2.59
CA ASN A 41 -4.75 -20.54 -1.36
C ASN A 41 -5.98 -19.71 -0.99
N VAL A 42 -6.83 -20.39 -0.30
CA VAL A 42 -8.11 -19.87 0.01
C VAL A 42 -8.14 -19.42 1.41
N THR A 43 -8.54 -18.23 1.54
CA THR A 43 -8.94 -17.63 2.80
C THR A 43 -7.80 -17.48 3.75
N ASP A 44 -7.62 -16.29 4.08
CA ASP A 44 -6.97 -15.80 5.24
C ASP A 44 -7.15 -16.77 6.42
N PRO A 45 -6.12 -17.55 6.74
CA PRO A 45 -6.18 -18.42 7.91
C PRO A 45 -6.20 -17.61 9.20
N HIS A 46 -5.97 -16.29 9.12
CA HIS A 46 -5.68 -15.50 10.28
C HIS A 46 -6.89 -14.82 10.87
N CYS A 47 -7.81 -14.21 10.12
CA CYS A 47 -8.97 -13.54 10.70
C CYS A 47 -10.02 -13.07 9.69
N GLY A 48 -10.19 -13.72 8.60
CA GLY A 48 -11.27 -13.39 7.66
C GLY A 48 -12.53 -14.17 7.96
N SER A 49 -13.67 -13.52 7.90
CA SER A 49 -14.95 -14.20 7.73
C SER A 49 -15.44 -13.99 6.30
N LEU A 50 -16.49 -14.71 5.92
CA LEU A 50 -17.12 -14.53 4.60
C LEU A 50 -17.87 -13.20 4.46
N THR A 51 -18.12 -12.50 5.58
CA THR A 51 -18.89 -11.25 5.63
C THR A 51 -18.00 -10.02 5.90
N HIS A 52 -16.83 -10.23 6.49
CA HIS A 52 -15.84 -9.17 6.79
C HIS A 52 -14.44 -9.76 6.82
N THR A 53 -13.41 -8.92 6.70
CA THR A 53 -12.03 -9.38 6.46
C THR A 53 -11.04 -9.09 7.60
N ASN A 54 -11.49 -8.55 8.72
CA ASN A 54 -10.65 -8.16 9.85
C ASN A 54 -10.99 -8.90 11.15
N CYS A 55 -10.07 -8.85 12.09
CA CYS A 55 -10.17 -9.49 13.40
C CYS A 55 -10.49 -8.54 14.52
N ALA A 56 -11.21 -9.03 15.53
CA ALA A 56 -11.31 -8.32 16.80
C ALA A 56 -9.94 -8.25 17.50
N ILE A 57 -9.63 -7.11 18.12
CA ILE A 57 -8.53 -6.98 19.05
C ILE A 57 -8.91 -7.74 20.33
N SER A 58 -8.17 -8.82 20.63
CA SER A 58 -8.34 -9.55 21.88
C SER A 58 -7.39 -9.01 22.94
N PRO A 59 -7.84 -8.73 24.17
CA PRO A 59 -6.96 -8.35 25.29
C PRO A 59 -5.83 -9.35 25.56
N ALA A 60 -6.05 -10.64 25.31
CA ALA A 60 -5.04 -11.68 25.45
C ALA A 60 -3.98 -11.63 24.32
N SER A 61 -4.32 -11.16 23.15
CA SER A 61 -3.37 -10.99 22.04
C SER A 61 -2.46 -9.76 22.24
N ALA A 62 -2.92 -8.77 22.97
CA ALA A 62 -2.09 -7.61 23.36
C ALA A 62 -0.99 -7.98 24.36
N SER A 63 -1.13 -9.10 25.09
CA SER A 63 -0.16 -9.54 26.10
C SER A 63 0.74 -10.69 25.67
N ALA A 64 0.36 -11.46 24.66
CA ALA A 64 1.06 -12.71 24.28
C ALA A 64 2.17 -12.51 23.24
N SER A 65 2.21 -11.39 22.60
CA SER A 65 3.35 -10.95 21.82
C SER A 65 3.59 -9.48 22.16
N ALA A 66 4.53 -9.23 23.09
CA ALA A 66 5.35 -8.07 22.86
C ALA A 66 5.91 -8.31 21.45
N PRO A 67 5.35 -7.72 20.41
CA PRO A 67 5.83 -7.96 19.07
C PRO A 67 7.27 -7.51 19.08
N ALA A 68 8.12 -8.28 18.46
CA ALA A 68 9.27 -7.67 17.84
C ALA A 68 8.72 -6.37 17.25
N LYS A 69 9.11 -5.19 17.78
CA LYS A 69 8.62 -3.85 17.48
C LYS A 69 7.90 -3.83 16.14
N THR A 70 6.63 -4.23 16.16
CA THR A 70 5.79 -4.10 15.00
C THR A 70 5.74 -2.62 14.73
N ARG A 71 5.81 -2.22 13.50
CA ARG A 71 5.77 -0.85 12.98
C ARG A 71 4.45 -0.15 13.34
N THR A 72 4.13 -0.10 14.60
CA THR A 72 2.82 0.17 15.14
C THR A 72 2.66 1.59 15.62
N THR A 73 3.77 2.26 15.80
CA THR A 73 3.77 3.67 16.08
C THR A 73 4.43 4.41 14.92
N PHE A 74 3.90 5.55 14.59
CA PHE A 74 4.49 6.59 13.76
C PHE A 74 5.81 7.15 14.35
N ALA A 75 6.37 6.54 15.37
CA ALA A 75 7.75 6.71 15.72
C ALA A 75 8.54 6.21 14.51
N VAL A 76 8.77 7.12 13.58
CA VAL A 76 9.78 6.96 12.56
C VAL A 76 11.06 6.85 13.36
N ASP A 77 11.38 5.60 13.74
CA ASP A 77 12.70 5.30 14.24
C ASP A 77 13.63 5.71 13.09
N GLY A 78 14.28 6.87 13.17
CA GLY A 78 15.27 7.36 12.21
C GLY A 78 16.48 6.44 12.02
N GLN A 79 16.25 5.13 12.14
CA GLN A 79 17.24 4.06 12.07
C GLN A 79 17.52 3.58 10.64
N ARG A 80 16.79 4.09 9.64
CA ARG A 80 17.01 3.62 8.27
C ARG A 80 18.03 4.46 7.53
N GLY A 81 17.84 5.77 7.52
CA GLY A 81 18.65 6.73 6.82
C GLY A 81 19.37 7.71 7.75
N ASN A 82 19.53 8.93 7.28
CA ASN A 82 20.06 10.02 8.07
C ASN A 82 19.05 10.44 9.16
N PRO A 83 19.41 10.40 10.46
CA PRO A 83 18.49 10.68 11.54
C PRO A 83 17.94 12.13 11.54
N GLY A 84 18.60 13.07 10.87
CA GLY A 84 18.12 14.45 10.70
C GLY A 84 17.17 14.65 9.53
N VAL A 85 16.90 13.59 8.75
CA VAL A 85 16.06 13.62 7.55
C VAL A 85 14.85 12.70 7.73
N LEU A 86 13.66 13.20 7.42
CA LEU A 86 12.44 12.41 7.31
C LEU A 86 12.03 12.33 5.82
N MET A 87 12.11 11.14 5.25
CA MET A 87 11.86 10.95 3.81
C MET A 87 10.62 10.13 3.54
N PHE A 88 9.70 10.71 2.78
CA PHE A 88 8.47 10.09 2.31
C PHE A 88 8.56 9.75 0.83
N LEU A 89 8.00 8.60 0.45
CA LEU A 89 7.74 8.23 -0.93
C LEU A 89 6.24 8.01 -1.14
N ALA A 90 5.63 8.83 -1.99
CA ALA A 90 4.24 8.69 -2.38
C ALA A 90 4.13 8.02 -3.75
N LEU A 91 3.27 7.01 -3.88
CA LEU A 91 3.04 6.24 -5.10
C LEU A 91 1.57 6.34 -5.49
N SER A 92 1.29 7.02 -6.60
CA SER A 92 -0.07 7.31 -7.05
C SER A 92 -0.81 6.08 -7.57
N GLY A 93 -2.12 6.18 -7.64
CA GLY A 93 -2.98 5.23 -8.32
C GLY A 93 -2.83 5.26 -9.84
N GLY A 94 -3.41 4.25 -10.52
CA GLY A 94 -3.38 4.13 -11.98
C GLY A 94 -3.21 2.70 -12.50
N GLY A 95 -3.63 1.69 -11.73
CA GLY A 95 -3.59 0.28 -12.11
C GLY A 95 -2.19 -0.25 -12.37
N SER A 96 -2.04 -1.17 -13.32
CA SER A 96 -0.73 -1.77 -13.67
C SER A 96 0.27 -0.75 -14.22
N ARG A 97 -0.19 0.36 -14.81
CA ARG A 97 0.68 1.47 -15.25
C ARG A 97 1.40 2.08 -14.04
N ALA A 98 0.65 2.42 -12.99
CA ALA A 98 1.21 2.99 -11.77
C ALA A 98 2.09 1.97 -11.03
N ALA A 99 1.67 0.71 -10.95
CA ALA A 99 2.46 -0.35 -10.34
C ALA A 99 3.84 -0.48 -11.00
N TYR A 100 3.88 -0.52 -12.33
CA TYR A 100 5.14 -0.65 -13.06
C TYR A 100 6.01 0.61 -12.97
N LEU A 101 5.42 1.80 -13.17
CA LEU A 101 6.15 3.08 -13.05
C LEU A 101 6.79 3.23 -11.67
N SER A 102 6.03 2.93 -10.62
CA SER A 102 6.52 2.94 -9.24
C SER A 102 7.68 1.97 -9.05
N ALA A 103 7.55 0.73 -9.56
CA ALA A 103 8.60 -0.28 -9.46
C ALA A 103 9.89 0.14 -10.18
N ALA A 104 9.77 0.61 -11.42
CA ALA A 104 10.91 1.07 -12.21
C ALA A 104 11.60 2.27 -11.56
N THR A 105 10.82 3.24 -11.05
CA THR A 105 11.37 4.41 -10.33
C THR A 105 12.08 4.00 -9.04
N MET A 106 11.49 3.13 -8.24
CA MET A 106 12.10 2.66 -6.99
C MET A 106 13.42 1.92 -7.24
N LEU A 107 13.46 1.03 -8.24
CA LEU A 107 14.69 0.34 -8.64
C LEU A 107 15.75 1.31 -9.16
N ARG A 108 15.33 2.37 -9.86
CA ARG A 108 16.25 3.39 -10.33
C ARG A 108 16.81 4.25 -9.19
N LEU A 109 15.98 4.65 -8.21
CA LEU A 109 16.42 5.38 -7.01
C LEU A 109 17.42 4.57 -6.18
N GLN A 110 17.25 3.24 -6.13
CA GLN A 110 18.16 2.34 -5.43
C GLN A 110 19.59 2.36 -5.99
N THR A 111 19.72 2.51 -7.31
CA THR A 111 20.99 2.39 -8.02
C THR A 111 21.49 3.71 -8.63
N LEU A 112 20.79 4.82 -8.36
CA LEU A 112 21.05 6.11 -9.01
C LEU A 112 22.44 6.66 -8.69
N TYR A 113 22.87 6.53 -7.44
CA TYR A 113 24.15 7.01 -6.93
C TYR A 113 24.97 5.88 -6.34
N THR A 114 26.29 6.00 -6.39
CA THR A 114 27.20 4.97 -5.86
C THR A 114 27.45 5.08 -4.37
N ASP A 115 27.21 6.25 -3.79
CA ASP A 115 27.48 6.60 -2.40
C ASP A 115 26.23 6.62 -1.51
N VAL A 116 25.05 6.64 -2.11
CA VAL A 116 23.77 6.59 -1.39
C VAL A 116 22.72 5.79 -2.16
N ASP A 117 21.91 5.06 -1.44
CA ASP A 117 20.71 4.38 -1.93
C ASP A 117 19.50 5.21 -1.47
N LEU A 118 18.97 6.05 -2.36
CA LEU A 118 17.84 6.93 -2.04
C LEU A 118 16.57 6.15 -1.66
N LEU A 119 16.39 4.93 -2.16
CA LEU A 119 15.26 4.10 -1.77
C LEU A 119 15.40 3.60 -0.32
N ASN A 120 16.63 3.31 0.13
CA ASN A 120 16.88 2.90 1.50
C ASN A 120 16.72 4.05 2.52
N GLU A 121 16.84 5.30 2.07
CA GLU A 121 16.62 6.49 2.91
C GLU A 121 15.13 6.80 3.16
N VAL A 122 14.22 6.17 2.43
CA VAL A 122 12.77 6.36 2.61
C VAL A 122 12.33 5.76 3.95
N ASP A 123 11.72 6.58 4.80
CA ASP A 123 11.18 6.19 6.10
C ASP A 123 9.71 5.75 6.03
N VAL A 124 8.93 6.44 5.22
CA VAL A 124 7.49 6.22 5.09
C VAL A 124 7.10 6.14 3.62
N MET A 125 6.32 5.13 3.28
CA MET A 125 5.83 4.91 1.93
C MET A 125 4.31 4.98 1.92
N SER A 126 3.76 6.00 1.25
CA SER A 126 2.33 6.17 1.05
C SER A 126 1.93 5.72 -0.35
N SER A 127 0.82 5.01 -0.46
CA SER A 127 0.45 4.39 -1.73
C SER A 127 -1.05 4.30 -1.94
N VAL A 128 -1.45 4.30 -3.21
CA VAL A 128 -2.84 4.23 -3.65
C VAL A 128 -2.97 3.25 -4.81
N SER A 129 -3.98 2.37 -4.79
CA SER A 129 -4.36 1.51 -5.92
C SER A 129 -3.16 0.76 -6.55
N GLY A 130 -2.85 1.02 -7.83
CA GLY A 130 -1.70 0.43 -8.49
C GLY A 130 -0.36 0.72 -7.80
N GLY A 131 -0.18 1.91 -7.21
CA GLY A 131 0.99 2.22 -6.39
C GLY A 131 1.09 1.33 -5.15
N SER A 132 -0.06 0.95 -4.55
CA SER A 132 -0.11 0.03 -3.41
C SER A 132 0.35 -1.38 -3.77
N MET A 133 0.14 -1.82 -5.01
CA MET A 133 0.69 -3.11 -5.48
C MET A 133 2.22 -3.15 -5.33
N THR A 134 2.90 -2.09 -5.70
CA THR A 134 4.37 -2.02 -5.65
C THR A 134 4.88 -1.71 -4.25
N ALA A 135 4.25 -0.80 -3.51
CA ALA A 135 4.62 -0.50 -2.14
C ALA A 135 4.55 -1.75 -1.24
N ALA A 136 3.46 -2.49 -1.36
CA ALA A 136 3.26 -3.76 -0.65
C ALA A 136 4.28 -4.83 -1.09
N LEU A 137 4.60 -4.91 -2.40
CA LEU A 137 5.64 -5.83 -2.90
C LEU A 137 6.99 -5.50 -2.28
N TYR A 138 7.37 -4.22 -2.20
CA TYR A 138 8.61 -3.81 -1.56
C TYR A 138 8.65 -4.20 -0.08
N ALA A 139 7.56 -3.97 0.64
CA ALA A 139 7.43 -4.35 2.04
C ALA A 139 7.45 -5.87 2.27
N ALA A 140 7.00 -6.65 1.28
CA ALA A 140 6.99 -8.13 1.29
C ALA A 140 8.27 -8.77 0.73
N THR A 141 9.33 -7.99 0.49
CA THR A 141 10.60 -8.48 -0.06
C THR A 141 11.78 -8.09 0.82
N ARG A 142 12.91 -8.77 0.61
CA ARG A 142 14.18 -8.49 1.28
C ARG A 142 15.29 -8.23 0.27
N ASP A 143 16.31 -7.49 0.70
CA ASP A 143 17.56 -7.37 -0.02
C ASP A 143 18.48 -8.55 0.36
N THR A 144 19.21 -9.07 -0.60
CA THR A 144 20.21 -10.13 -0.40
C THR A 144 21.62 -9.64 -0.56
N GLU A 145 21.79 -8.49 -1.21
CA GLU A 145 23.08 -7.84 -1.42
C GLU A 145 22.92 -6.33 -1.53
N MET A 146 23.98 -5.61 -1.31
CA MET A 146 24.08 -4.17 -1.57
C MET A 146 25.30 -3.88 -2.42
N GLN A 147 25.20 -2.86 -3.26
CA GLN A 147 26.36 -2.30 -3.96
C GLN A 147 27.01 -1.18 -3.13
N SER A 148 28.32 -1.29 -2.94
CA SER A 148 29.15 -0.22 -2.37
C SER A 148 30.59 -0.40 -2.81
N GLN A 149 31.07 0.54 -3.58
CA GLN A 149 32.47 0.54 -4.03
C GLN A 149 33.42 0.76 -2.86
N ALA A 150 33.08 1.69 -1.97
CA ALA A 150 33.94 2.08 -0.87
C ALA A 150 34.03 0.96 0.19
N LEU A 151 32.89 0.40 0.63
CA LEU A 151 32.91 -0.71 1.58
C LEU A 151 33.55 -1.98 1.00
N ALA A 152 33.29 -2.32 -0.26
CA ALA A 152 33.89 -3.48 -0.89
C ALA A 152 35.41 -3.40 -0.94
N ALA A 153 35.99 -2.19 -1.02
CA ALA A 153 37.44 -1.98 -1.01
C ALA A 153 38.07 -2.11 0.38
N VAL A 154 37.40 -1.64 1.44
CA VAL A 154 38.03 -1.52 2.76
C VAL A 154 37.55 -2.56 3.79
N LEU A 155 36.31 -3.05 3.69
CA LEU A 155 35.72 -3.93 4.68
C LEU A 155 36.49 -5.25 4.86
N PRO A 156 36.96 -5.95 3.80
CA PRO A 156 37.70 -7.20 3.97
C PRO A 156 38.95 -7.03 4.86
N ALA A 157 39.71 -5.98 4.63
CA ALA A 157 40.90 -5.68 5.45
C ALA A 157 40.53 -5.21 6.87
N ALA A 158 39.44 -4.46 7.01
CA ALA A 158 39.00 -3.95 8.31
C ALA A 158 38.57 -5.06 9.27
N VAL A 159 38.02 -6.18 8.76
CA VAL A 159 37.47 -7.30 9.55
C VAL A 159 38.32 -8.57 9.52
N ALA A 160 39.47 -8.60 8.80
CA ALA A 160 40.24 -9.80 8.51
C ALA A 160 40.56 -10.65 9.75
N ASP A 161 40.94 -10.01 10.86
CA ASP A 161 41.34 -10.68 12.11
C ASP A 161 40.22 -10.73 13.15
N THR A 162 38.95 -10.66 12.72
CA THR A 162 37.79 -10.64 13.60
C THR A 162 36.81 -11.75 13.23
N PRO A 163 35.94 -12.16 14.16
CA PRO A 163 34.83 -13.09 13.86
C PRO A 163 33.87 -12.56 12.76
N LEU A 164 33.87 -11.24 12.52
CA LEU A 164 33.05 -10.62 11.49
C LEU A 164 33.48 -11.00 10.06
N ALA A 165 34.74 -11.42 9.84
CA ALA A 165 35.24 -11.81 8.53
C ALA A 165 34.39 -12.91 7.86
N THR A 166 33.84 -13.84 8.63
CA THR A 166 32.99 -14.93 8.11
C THR A 166 31.55 -14.50 7.85
N ARG A 167 31.15 -13.35 8.42
CA ARG A 167 29.75 -12.85 8.31
C ARG A 167 29.51 -12.15 6.98
N PHE A 168 30.54 -11.53 6.40
CA PHE A 168 30.44 -10.80 5.16
C PHE A 168 31.01 -11.59 3.99
N LYS A 169 30.28 -11.62 2.88
CA LYS A 169 30.80 -12.05 1.60
C LYS A 169 30.91 -10.81 0.70
N VAL A 170 32.14 -10.48 0.34
CA VAL A 170 32.44 -9.30 -0.47
C VAL A 170 32.93 -9.76 -1.84
N ASP A 171 32.24 -9.33 -2.91
CA ASP A 171 32.72 -9.43 -4.27
C ASP A 171 33.38 -8.11 -4.67
N THR A 172 34.69 -8.11 -4.74
CA THR A 172 35.47 -6.90 -5.07
C THR A 172 35.40 -6.52 -6.54
N GLN A 173 35.05 -7.45 -7.45
CA GLN A 173 34.85 -7.17 -8.86
C GLN A 173 33.46 -6.57 -9.11
N ALA A 174 32.42 -7.24 -8.62
CA ALA A 174 31.05 -6.74 -8.71
C ALA A 174 30.74 -5.59 -7.73
N LYS A 175 31.65 -5.34 -6.75
CA LYS A 175 31.47 -4.33 -5.69
C LYS A 175 30.21 -4.55 -4.86
N THR A 176 29.85 -5.82 -4.67
CA THR A 176 28.65 -6.23 -3.91
C THR A 176 29.06 -6.85 -2.58
N LEU A 177 28.19 -6.62 -1.58
CA LEU A 177 28.32 -7.16 -0.24
C LEU A 177 27.07 -7.97 0.11
N ARG A 178 27.27 -9.10 0.75
CA ARG A 178 26.21 -9.94 1.33
C ARG A 178 26.50 -10.16 2.80
N CYS A 179 25.43 -10.28 3.60
CA CYS A 179 25.52 -10.52 5.02
C CYS A 179 24.77 -11.82 5.36
N SER A 180 25.36 -12.63 6.25
CA SER A 180 24.79 -13.93 6.63
C SER A 180 24.00 -13.91 7.94
N ALA A 181 24.18 -12.88 8.78
CA ALA A 181 23.47 -12.74 10.06
C ALA A 181 23.44 -11.28 10.52
N PRO A 182 22.48 -10.88 11.37
CA PRO A 182 22.40 -9.53 11.94
C PRO A 182 23.67 -9.15 12.71
N LEU A 183 24.03 -7.86 12.65
CA LEU A 183 25.09 -7.30 13.49
C LEU A 183 24.56 -7.11 14.92
N GLN A 184 25.42 -7.40 15.90
CA GLN A 184 25.15 -7.01 17.27
C GLN A 184 25.45 -5.52 17.48
N PRO A 185 24.84 -4.84 18.46
CA PRO A 185 25.05 -3.40 18.67
C PRO A 185 26.51 -2.99 18.88
N ASP A 186 27.26 -3.83 19.60
CA ASP A 186 28.71 -3.65 19.83
C ASP A 186 29.55 -3.82 18.56
N GLU A 187 29.18 -4.78 17.70
CA GLU A 187 29.81 -5.02 16.40
C GLU A 187 29.57 -3.84 15.44
N ALA A 188 28.33 -3.32 15.40
CA ALA A 188 27.97 -2.17 14.60
C ALA A 188 28.72 -0.90 15.10
N ALA A 189 28.80 -0.68 16.41
CA ALA A 189 29.54 0.43 17.01
C ALA A 189 31.04 0.32 16.71
N TRP A 190 31.62 -0.90 16.79
CA TRP A 190 33.03 -1.14 16.47
C TRP A 190 33.35 -0.84 15.01
N LEU A 191 32.50 -1.29 14.07
CA LEU A 191 32.64 -0.94 12.64
C LEU A 191 32.54 0.57 12.42
N GLY A 192 31.56 1.23 13.07
CA GLY A 192 31.35 2.67 13.00
C GLY A 192 32.58 3.48 13.46
N ALA A 193 33.21 3.06 14.55
CA ALA A 193 34.42 3.70 15.04
C ALA A 193 35.64 3.51 14.14
N ARG A 194 35.69 2.40 13.39
CA ARG A 194 36.85 2.05 12.52
C ARG A 194 36.69 2.64 11.11
N LEU A 195 35.48 2.81 10.62
CA LEU A 195 35.16 3.28 9.27
C LEU A 195 34.34 4.58 9.33
N THR A 196 34.87 5.58 10.05
CA THR A 196 34.17 6.84 10.35
C THR A 196 33.74 7.64 9.12
N SER A 197 34.44 7.51 8.00
CA SER A 197 34.12 8.18 6.73
C SER A 197 33.00 7.48 5.93
N LEU A 198 32.52 6.32 6.37
CA LEU A 198 31.55 5.49 5.64
C LEU A 198 30.26 5.22 6.43
N GLN A 199 29.84 6.17 7.26
CA GLN A 199 28.69 5.99 8.16
C GLN A 199 27.38 5.67 7.43
N SER A 200 27.11 6.34 6.31
CA SER A 200 25.91 6.07 5.49
C SER A 200 25.92 4.65 4.94
N GLU A 201 27.07 4.19 4.46
CA GLU A 201 27.20 2.83 3.91
C GLU A 201 27.16 1.75 5.00
N LEU A 202 27.68 2.05 6.20
CA LEU A 202 27.57 1.16 7.35
C LEU A 202 26.11 1.02 7.82
N ARG A 203 25.32 2.08 7.81
CA ARG A 203 23.88 1.99 8.08
C ARG A 203 23.16 1.07 7.08
N ARG A 204 23.50 1.21 5.79
CA ARG A 204 22.98 0.31 4.73
C ARG A 204 23.39 -1.15 4.95
N LEU A 205 24.66 -1.37 5.33
CA LEU A 205 25.16 -2.72 5.63
C LEU A 205 24.43 -3.33 6.84
N ASP A 206 24.23 -2.57 7.89
CA ASP A 206 23.47 -3.02 9.05
C ASP A 206 22.00 -3.34 8.67
N ALA A 207 21.35 -2.49 7.87
CA ALA A 207 20.02 -2.75 7.34
C ALA A 207 19.98 -4.04 6.50
N LEU A 208 20.97 -4.31 5.67
CA LEU A 208 21.11 -5.54 4.92
C LEU A 208 21.27 -6.76 5.85
N CYS A 209 22.13 -6.66 6.86
CA CYS A 209 22.39 -7.76 7.81
C CYS A 209 21.13 -8.14 8.60
N ARG A 210 20.33 -7.16 9.00
CA ARG A 210 19.05 -7.40 9.67
C ARG A 210 18.05 -8.20 8.83
N GLN A 211 18.19 -8.18 7.50
CA GLN A 211 17.34 -8.93 6.58
C GLN A 211 17.78 -10.39 6.36
N ALA A 212 18.98 -10.75 6.77
CA ALA A 212 19.51 -12.10 6.56
C ALA A 212 18.60 -13.23 7.07
N PRO A 213 17.93 -13.11 8.24
CA PRO A 213 17.00 -14.15 8.74
C PRO A 213 15.67 -14.24 7.97
N LEU A 214 15.31 -13.25 7.18
CA LEU A 214 14.00 -13.16 6.52
C LEU A 214 13.94 -14.03 5.25
N THR A 215 14.39 -15.26 5.33
CA THR A 215 14.50 -16.18 4.18
C THR A 215 13.16 -16.63 3.61
N HIS A 216 12.06 -16.42 4.36
CA HIS A 216 10.70 -16.67 3.89
C HIS A 216 10.22 -15.63 2.89
N LEU A 217 10.81 -14.43 2.85
CA LEU A 217 10.43 -13.38 1.92
C LEU A 217 11.18 -13.53 0.57
N ASN A 218 10.52 -13.10 -0.50
CA ASN A 218 11.11 -13.02 -1.83
C ASN A 218 12.19 -11.93 -1.88
N GLU A 219 13.01 -11.96 -2.93
CA GLU A 219 14.08 -10.98 -3.13
C GLU A 219 13.58 -9.76 -3.90
N TRP A 220 14.03 -8.57 -3.47
CA TRP A 220 13.85 -7.34 -4.22
C TRP A 220 14.97 -7.21 -5.25
N ASN A 221 14.67 -7.49 -6.52
CA ASN A 221 15.60 -7.30 -7.63
C ASN A 221 14.85 -6.95 -8.91
N SER A 222 15.52 -6.27 -9.84
CA SER A 222 14.90 -5.72 -11.05
C SER A 222 14.21 -6.78 -11.93
N ALA A 223 14.84 -7.93 -12.15
CA ALA A 223 14.29 -8.98 -12.99
C ALA A 223 12.97 -9.55 -12.43
N SER A 224 12.92 -9.78 -11.12
CA SER A 224 11.74 -10.29 -10.44
C SER A 224 10.64 -9.23 -10.35
N VAL A 225 10.97 -8.04 -9.86
CA VAL A 225 10.00 -6.97 -9.56
C VAL A 225 9.30 -6.47 -10.84
N LEU A 226 10.06 -6.14 -11.88
CA LEU A 226 9.48 -5.69 -13.15
C LEU A 226 8.67 -6.79 -13.83
N GLY A 227 9.15 -8.05 -13.74
CA GLY A 227 8.41 -9.21 -14.23
C GLY A 227 7.09 -9.42 -13.48
N LEU A 228 7.04 -9.19 -12.17
CA LEU A 228 5.83 -9.29 -11.36
C LEU A 228 4.85 -8.16 -11.66
N THR A 229 5.31 -6.91 -11.68
CA THR A 229 4.44 -5.72 -11.87
C THR A 229 3.91 -5.57 -13.30
N SER A 230 4.55 -6.20 -14.30
CA SER A 230 4.08 -6.24 -15.69
C SER A 230 3.09 -7.37 -16.02
N ARG A 231 2.78 -8.26 -15.06
CA ARG A 231 1.86 -9.38 -15.30
C ARG A 231 0.46 -8.91 -15.67
N ASN A 232 -0.20 -9.72 -16.49
CA ASN A 232 -1.61 -9.50 -16.80
C ASN A 232 -2.50 -10.05 -15.67
N TYR A 233 -2.75 -9.21 -14.66
CA TYR A 233 -3.58 -9.57 -13.51
C TYR A 233 -5.04 -9.78 -13.89
N LEU A 234 -5.54 -9.11 -14.92
CA LEU A 234 -6.90 -9.29 -15.40
C LEU A 234 -7.13 -10.74 -15.88
N MET A 235 -6.21 -11.29 -16.69
CA MET A 235 -6.35 -12.67 -17.17
C MET A 235 -6.17 -13.70 -16.04
N ARG A 236 -5.31 -13.41 -15.05
CA ARG A 236 -5.13 -14.27 -13.88
C ARG A 236 -6.36 -14.25 -12.97
N TRP A 237 -6.98 -13.09 -12.82
CA TRP A 237 -8.23 -12.93 -12.10
C TRP A 237 -9.36 -13.71 -12.76
N PHE A 238 -9.50 -13.64 -14.10
CA PHE A 238 -10.44 -14.50 -14.83
C PHE A 238 -10.14 -15.99 -14.65
N GLY A 239 -8.86 -16.40 -14.67
CA GLY A 239 -8.46 -17.78 -14.40
C GLY A 239 -8.91 -18.25 -13.01
N ASN A 240 -8.68 -17.42 -11.98
CA ASN A 240 -9.13 -17.70 -10.63
C ASN A 240 -10.66 -17.68 -10.49
N TRP A 241 -11.37 -16.82 -11.22
CA TRP A 241 -12.83 -16.80 -11.21
C TRP A 241 -13.43 -18.11 -11.71
N PHE A 242 -12.88 -18.64 -12.81
CA PHE A 242 -13.36 -19.92 -13.38
C PHE A 242 -12.78 -21.15 -12.69
N TRP A 243 -12.02 -20.97 -11.62
CA TRP A 243 -11.57 -22.09 -10.81
C TRP A 243 -12.77 -22.74 -10.09
N PRO A 244 -12.95 -24.08 -10.17
CA PRO A 244 -14.18 -24.75 -9.71
C PRO A 244 -14.55 -24.42 -8.26
N ALA A 245 -13.57 -24.37 -7.35
CA ALA A 245 -13.83 -24.04 -5.95
C ALA A 245 -14.31 -22.59 -5.78
N ASN A 246 -13.77 -21.65 -6.55
CA ASN A 246 -14.12 -20.24 -6.51
C ASN A 246 -15.50 -19.99 -7.13
N ILE A 247 -15.88 -20.73 -8.18
CA ILE A 247 -17.23 -20.69 -8.73
C ILE A 247 -18.25 -21.08 -7.65
N VAL A 248 -18.03 -22.19 -6.95
CA VAL A 248 -18.92 -22.64 -5.87
C VAL A 248 -19.01 -21.59 -4.77
N ARG A 249 -17.90 -21.01 -4.34
CA ARG A 249 -17.89 -19.96 -3.31
C ARG A 249 -18.61 -18.71 -3.74
N TYR A 250 -18.32 -18.22 -4.94
CA TYR A 250 -18.95 -17.03 -5.50
C TYR A 250 -20.49 -17.14 -5.55
N TRP A 251 -21.02 -18.31 -5.86
CA TRP A 251 -22.47 -18.52 -5.97
C TRP A 251 -23.16 -18.86 -4.64
N PHE A 252 -22.45 -19.39 -3.66
CA PHE A 252 -23.06 -19.93 -2.43
C PHE A 252 -22.57 -19.28 -1.14
N THR A 253 -21.69 -18.29 -1.21
CA THR A 253 -21.17 -17.57 -0.04
C THR A 253 -21.06 -16.08 -0.32
N ALA A 254 -20.62 -15.29 0.66
CA ALA A 254 -20.30 -13.88 0.49
C ALA A 254 -18.95 -13.61 -0.22
N TYR A 255 -18.32 -14.65 -0.77
CA TYR A 255 -17.08 -14.54 -1.53
C TYR A 255 -17.34 -13.88 -2.88
N ASP A 256 -16.69 -12.75 -3.15
CA ASP A 256 -17.00 -11.91 -4.30
C ASP A 256 -15.83 -11.68 -5.27
N ARG A 257 -16.03 -10.79 -6.23
CA ARG A 257 -15.02 -10.46 -7.26
C ARG A 257 -13.77 -9.84 -6.66
N GLY A 258 -13.89 -9.07 -5.58
CA GLY A 258 -12.79 -8.47 -4.85
C GLY A 258 -11.95 -9.54 -4.14
N ASP A 259 -12.60 -10.53 -3.52
CA ASP A 259 -11.91 -11.67 -2.89
C ASP A 259 -11.10 -12.48 -3.91
N ILE A 260 -11.69 -12.72 -5.10
CA ILE A 260 -10.98 -13.40 -6.19
C ILE A 260 -9.76 -12.61 -6.65
N MET A 261 -9.84 -11.28 -6.68
CA MET A 261 -8.70 -10.44 -7.05
C MET A 261 -7.66 -10.40 -5.92
N ALA A 262 -8.07 -10.30 -4.66
CA ALA A 262 -7.16 -10.40 -3.51
C ALA A 262 -6.38 -11.72 -3.54
N GLN A 263 -7.06 -12.84 -3.78
CA GLN A 263 -6.41 -14.13 -3.99
C GLN A 263 -5.43 -14.08 -5.17
N THR A 264 -5.82 -13.44 -6.28
CA THR A 264 -4.95 -13.32 -7.46
C THR A 264 -3.67 -12.55 -7.14
N LEU A 265 -3.75 -11.50 -6.34
CA LEU A 265 -2.60 -10.73 -5.87
C LEU A 265 -1.74 -11.55 -4.90
N ALA A 266 -2.36 -12.26 -3.94
CA ALA A 266 -1.66 -13.15 -3.03
C ALA A 266 -0.84 -14.21 -3.77
N ASP A 267 -1.46 -14.92 -4.70
CA ASP A 267 -0.83 -16.02 -5.44
C ASP A 267 0.29 -15.56 -6.39
N ASN A 268 0.17 -14.34 -6.93
CA ASN A 268 1.02 -13.93 -8.05
C ASN A 268 1.98 -12.79 -7.73
N LEU A 269 1.78 -12.06 -6.64
CA LEU A 269 2.58 -10.90 -6.29
C LEU A 269 3.23 -11.03 -4.91
N TYR A 270 2.49 -11.52 -3.91
CA TYR A 270 2.94 -11.51 -2.51
C TYR A 270 3.27 -12.91 -1.95
N GLY A 271 3.05 -13.97 -2.71
CA GLY A 271 3.28 -15.34 -2.23
C GLY A 271 4.70 -15.53 -1.70
N SER A 272 4.82 -16.03 -0.46
CA SER A 272 6.11 -16.35 0.14
C SER A 272 6.63 -17.68 -0.42
N ARG A 273 7.96 -17.81 -0.55
CA ARG A 273 8.60 -19.04 -1.04
C ARG A 273 8.37 -20.25 -0.12
N ILE A 274 8.24 -20.01 1.17
CA ILE A 274 8.16 -21.09 2.16
C ILE A 274 6.70 -21.42 2.47
N ILE A 275 5.88 -20.41 2.67
CA ILE A 275 4.50 -20.58 3.14
C ILE A 275 3.56 -20.81 1.95
N GLY A 276 3.88 -20.27 0.76
CA GLY A 276 3.04 -20.35 -0.44
C GLY A 276 1.67 -19.68 -0.27
N ALA A 277 1.49 -18.97 0.86
CA ALA A 277 0.25 -18.35 1.29
C ALA A 277 0.35 -16.83 1.23
N ASP A 278 -0.78 -16.18 1.34
CA ASP A 278 -0.88 -14.74 1.52
C ASP A 278 -0.15 -14.30 2.79
N LEU A 279 0.54 -13.17 2.70
CA LEU A 279 1.25 -12.58 3.83
C LEU A 279 0.31 -11.69 4.64
N SER A 280 0.39 -11.79 5.95
CA SER A 280 -0.19 -10.81 6.86
C SER A 280 0.73 -9.59 7.03
N ILE A 281 0.17 -8.48 7.50
CA ILE A 281 0.94 -7.24 7.72
C ILE A 281 2.08 -7.46 8.74
N ALA A 282 1.89 -8.33 9.74
CA ALA A 282 2.93 -8.64 10.73
C ALA A 282 4.12 -9.43 10.16
N GLU A 283 3.94 -10.12 9.04
CA GLU A 283 4.98 -10.94 8.39
C GLU A 283 5.86 -10.14 7.42
N LEU A 284 5.55 -8.86 7.21
CA LEU A 284 6.32 -7.99 6.32
C LEU A 284 7.74 -7.73 6.85
N ASN A 285 8.63 -7.34 5.97
CA ASN A 285 10.00 -7.02 6.32
C ASN A 285 10.06 -5.80 7.27
N PRO A 286 10.47 -5.96 8.53
CA PRO A 286 10.48 -4.87 9.51
C PRO A 286 11.53 -3.80 9.21
N THR A 287 12.46 -4.04 8.28
CA THR A 287 13.47 -3.06 7.89
C THR A 287 13.03 -2.19 6.71
N ARG A 288 11.86 -2.42 6.12
CA ARG A 288 11.30 -1.58 5.05
C ARG A 288 10.63 -0.32 5.61
N PRO A 289 10.31 0.70 4.77
CA PRO A 289 9.56 1.90 5.16
C PRO A 289 8.25 1.59 5.87
N TYR A 290 7.79 2.47 6.74
CA TYR A 290 6.43 2.40 7.28
C TYR A 290 5.43 2.52 6.13
N LEU A 291 4.53 1.54 6.01
CA LEU A 291 3.64 1.41 4.86
C LEU A 291 2.27 2.01 5.15
N LEU A 292 1.86 2.99 4.32
CA LEU A 292 0.54 3.60 4.32
C LEU A 292 -0.20 3.15 3.04
N ILE A 293 -1.09 2.18 3.16
CA ILE A 293 -1.97 1.77 2.06
C ILE A 293 -3.29 2.53 2.22
N ASN A 294 -3.63 3.38 1.27
CA ASN A 294 -4.77 4.27 1.36
C ASN A 294 -6.00 3.72 0.63
N ALA A 295 -7.14 3.75 1.30
CA ALA A 295 -8.45 3.47 0.75
C ALA A 295 -9.40 4.63 1.04
N THR A 296 -10.58 4.62 0.44
CA THR A 296 -11.65 5.60 0.66
C THR A 296 -12.78 4.96 1.44
N THR A 297 -13.28 5.64 2.47
CA THR A 297 -14.45 5.16 3.21
C THR A 297 -15.73 5.39 2.42
N ALA A 298 -16.60 4.38 2.36
CA ALA A 298 -17.98 4.53 1.94
C ALA A 298 -18.84 4.85 3.17
N ALA A 299 -19.59 5.95 3.14
CA ALA A 299 -20.61 6.22 4.14
C ALA A 299 -21.90 5.48 3.78
N ASP A 300 -22.62 5.04 4.77
CA ASP A 300 -23.99 4.61 4.62
C ASP A 300 -24.88 5.85 4.52
N GLN A 301 -25.41 6.13 3.34
CA GLN A 301 -26.28 7.29 3.09
C GLN A 301 -27.67 7.12 3.71
N ASP A 302 -28.07 5.89 4.04
CA ASP A 302 -29.44 5.57 4.45
C ASP A 302 -29.64 5.54 5.96
N ALA A 303 -28.70 6.02 6.77
CA ALA A 303 -28.89 6.09 8.21
C ALA A 303 -29.65 7.38 8.57
N PRO A 304 -30.95 7.32 8.83
CA PRO A 304 -31.73 8.48 9.24
C PRO A 304 -31.22 9.03 10.59
N GLY A 305 -31.26 10.34 10.75
CA GLY A 305 -30.77 11.03 11.96
C GLY A 305 -29.27 11.33 11.99
N ILE A 306 -28.57 11.14 10.89
CA ILE A 306 -27.23 11.68 10.70
C ILE A 306 -27.34 13.19 10.51
N ASN A 307 -26.87 13.96 11.48
CA ASN A 307 -26.73 15.41 11.32
C ASN A 307 -25.79 15.69 10.14
N ALA A 308 -25.94 16.85 9.50
CA ALA A 308 -25.09 17.29 8.37
C ALA A 308 -23.57 17.18 8.64
N ALA A 309 -23.15 17.13 9.91
CA ALA A 309 -21.78 16.84 10.32
C ALA A 309 -21.29 15.41 9.99
N ASP A 310 -22.20 14.45 9.86
CA ASP A 310 -21.88 13.04 9.53
C ASP A 310 -21.78 12.80 8.02
N GLU A 311 -22.32 13.70 7.20
CA GLU A 311 -22.28 13.66 5.73
C GLU A 311 -20.85 13.75 5.19
N TYR A 312 -19.90 14.24 5.99
CA TYR A 312 -18.49 14.39 5.63
C TYR A 312 -17.64 13.13 5.83
N ALA A 313 -18.20 12.08 6.40
CA ALA A 313 -17.49 10.81 6.54
C ALA A 313 -17.30 10.08 5.19
N PHE A 314 -18.18 10.37 4.22
CA PHE A 314 -18.08 9.81 2.88
C PHE A 314 -16.87 10.38 2.12
N GLY A 315 -16.08 9.47 1.54
CA GLY A 315 -14.95 9.87 0.71
C GLY A 315 -13.70 10.28 1.47
N SER A 316 -13.59 10.01 2.76
CA SER A 316 -12.35 10.27 3.50
C SER A 316 -11.33 9.14 3.33
N VAL A 317 -10.08 9.45 3.61
CA VAL A 317 -8.99 8.46 3.58
C VAL A 317 -9.08 7.53 4.78
N PHE A 318 -9.12 6.24 4.54
CA PHE A 318 -8.82 5.19 5.50
C PHE A 318 -7.44 4.62 5.18
N THR A 319 -6.52 4.65 6.12
CA THR A 319 -5.17 4.16 5.90
C THR A 319 -5.01 2.81 6.61
N PHE A 320 -4.59 1.79 5.89
CA PHE A 320 -4.30 0.48 6.48
C PHE A 320 -3.02 0.58 7.33
N THR A 321 -3.22 1.00 8.57
CA THR A 321 -2.22 1.16 9.62
C THR A 321 -2.76 0.60 10.91
N GLU A 322 -1.90 0.29 11.86
CA GLU A 322 -2.32 -0.13 13.19
C GLU A 322 -3.16 0.94 13.88
N GLN A 323 -2.80 2.21 13.69
CA GLN A 323 -3.52 3.31 14.27
C GLN A 323 -4.97 3.36 13.78
N ASP A 324 -5.21 3.39 12.46
CA ASP A 324 -6.58 3.46 11.92
C ASP A 324 -7.39 2.22 12.29
N PHE A 325 -6.77 1.03 12.29
CA PHE A 325 -7.45 -0.19 12.72
C PHE A 325 -7.84 -0.16 14.19
N ARG A 326 -6.95 0.27 15.08
CA ARG A 326 -7.23 0.37 16.51
C ARG A 326 -8.24 1.47 16.81
N ASP A 327 -7.98 2.69 16.32
CA ASP A 327 -8.70 3.89 16.77
C ASP A 327 -10.08 4.01 16.08
N ARG A 328 -10.21 3.55 14.84
CA ARG A 328 -11.43 3.71 14.04
C ARG A 328 -12.36 2.52 14.04
N ILE A 329 -11.85 1.31 14.20
CA ILE A 329 -12.64 0.08 14.14
C ILE A 329 -12.31 -0.95 15.23
N ASN A 330 -11.43 -0.60 16.17
CA ASN A 330 -10.97 -1.47 17.27
C ASN A 330 -10.60 -2.89 16.79
N SER A 331 -9.76 -2.97 15.74
CA SER A 331 -9.37 -4.19 15.06
C SER A 331 -7.84 -4.36 15.03
N ASP A 332 -7.37 -5.59 14.74
CA ASP A 332 -5.97 -5.95 14.65
C ASP A 332 -5.52 -6.01 13.19
N ILE A 333 -4.64 -5.08 12.79
CA ILE A 333 -4.07 -5.08 11.44
C ILE A 333 -2.93 -6.08 11.28
N GLY A 334 -2.23 -6.45 12.37
CA GLY A 334 -1.08 -7.34 12.28
C GLY A 334 -1.42 -8.67 11.61
N ARG A 335 -2.63 -9.16 11.85
CA ARG A 335 -3.19 -10.38 11.27
C ARG A 335 -3.97 -10.15 9.97
N TYR A 336 -4.05 -8.93 9.48
CA TYR A 336 -4.77 -8.60 8.25
C TYR A 336 -3.95 -8.97 7.02
N SER A 337 -4.62 -9.53 5.99
CA SER A 337 -3.99 -9.92 4.74
C SER A 337 -3.47 -8.70 3.96
N LEU A 338 -2.20 -8.76 3.54
CA LEU A 338 -1.58 -7.75 2.70
C LEU A 338 -2.33 -7.59 1.37
N ALA A 339 -2.66 -8.71 0.72
CA ALA A 339 -3.36 -8.71 -0.56
C ALA A 339 -4.75 -8.07 -0.44
N ARG A 340 -5.45 -8.27 0.68
CA ARG A 340 -6.75 -7.63 0.94
C ARG A 340 -6.63 -6.12 1.19
N ALA A 341 -5.58 -5.68 1.89
CA ALA A 341 -5.31 -4.24 2.06
C ALA A 341 -5.06 -3.56 0.70
N VAL A 342 -4.25 -4.18 -0.15
CA VAL A 342 -3.98 -3.69 -1.51
C VAL A 342 -5.24 -3.75 -2.38
N MET A 343 -6.04 -4.83 -2.25
CA MET A 343 -7.31 -4.93 -2.97
C MET A 343 -8.29 -3.85 -2.55
N ALA A 344 -8.42 -3.55 -1.25
CA ALA A 344 -9.25 -2.45 -0.77
C ALA A 344 -8.84 -1.11 -1.39
N SER A 345 -7.51 -0.84 -1.40
CA SER A 345 -6.94 0.35 -2.04
C SER A 345 -7.15 0.40 -3.57
N SER A 346 -7.45 -0.73 -4.20
CA SER A 346 -7.60 -0.89 -5.65
C SER A 346 -9.02 -1.29 -6.07
N SER A 347 -9.99 -1.25 -5.15
CA SER A 347 -11.40 -1.59 -5.41
C SER A 347 -12.11 -0.46 -6.14
N PHE A 348 -11.74 -0.25 -7.41
CA PHE A 348 -12.36 0.78 -8.24
C PHE A 348 -13.87 0.52 -8.38
N PRO A 349 -14.73 1.51 -8.07
CA PRO A 349 -16.18 1.39 -8.20
C PRO A 349 -16.59 0.91 -9.59
N LEU A 350 -17.67 0.16 -9.70
CA LEU A 350 -18.19 -0.54 -10.89
C LEU A 350 -17.44 -1.82 -11.25
N VAL A 351 -16.12 -1.90 -11.06
CA VAL A 351 -15.34 -3.12 -11.35
C VAL A 351 -15.35 -4.07 -10.17
N PHE A 352 -15.08 -3.54 -8.98
CA PHE A 352 -15.02 -4.33 -7.74
C PHE A 352 -15.95 -3.77 -6.66
N PRO A 353 -16.53 -4.66 -5.83
CA PRO A 353 -17.25 -4.24 -4.64
C PRO A 353 -16.31 -3.63 -3.60
N SER A 354 -16.86 -2.84 -2.69
CA SER A 354 -16.14 -2.35 -1.52
C SER A 354 -15.69 -3.51 -0.63
N GLN A 355 -14.55 -3.37 0.03
CA GLN A 355 -14.13 -4.31 1.06
C GLN A 355 -14.84 -3.97 2.37
N THR A 356 -15.33 -4.99 3.07
CA THR A 356 -16.08 -4.84 4.32
C THR A 356 -15.18 -5.12 5.50
N LEU A 357 -15.09 -4.15 6.41
CA LEU A 357 -14.41 -4.26 7.71
C LEU A 357 -15.47 -4.23 8.81
N GLN A 358 -15.36 -5.11 9.79
CA GLN A 358 -16.21 -5.04 10.97
C GLN A 358 -15.66 -3.99 11.94
N ASP A 359 -16.56 -3.16 12.45
CA ASP A 359 -16.25 -2.22 13.52
C ASP A 359 -16.53 -2.89 14.87
N TYR A 360 -15.48 -3.13 15.64
CA TYR A 360 -15.55 -3.77 16.96
C TYR A 360 -15.63 -2.77 18.11
N ARG A 361 -15.80 -1.48 17.82
CA ARG A 361 -16.00 -0.48 18.89
C ARG A 361 -17.34 -0.72 19.57
N PRO A 362 -17.41 -0.53 20.91
CA PRO A 362 -18.69 -0.66 21.63
C PRO A 362 -19.81 0.23 21.07
N SER A 363 -19.47 1.43 20.59
CA SER A 363 -20.41 2.35 19.95
C SER A 363 -21.03 1.81 18.64
N ALA A 364 -20.29 1.02 17.89
CA ALA A 364 -20.78 0.39 16.65
C ALA A 364 -21.82 -0.70 16.91
N LEU A 365 -21.83 -1.27 18.12
CA LEU A 365 -22.79 -2.28 18.55
C LEU A 365 -24.11 -1.68 19.06
N LEU A 366 -24.17 -0.36 19.26
CA LEU A 366 -25.39 0.32 19.67
C LEU A 366 -26.38 0.29 18.52
N THR A 367 -27.56 -0.28 18.82
CA THR A 367 -28.66 -0.31 17.89
C THR A 367 -29.22 1.09 17.68
N TYR A 368 -29.15 1.58 16.48
CA TYR A 368 -29.74 2.87 16.14
C TYR A 368 -31.21 2.65 15.74
N CYS A 369 -32.10 3.27 16.46
CA CYS A 369 -33.55 3.14 16.23
C CYS A 369 -34.10 4.46 15.68
N ASP A 370 -34.66 4.44 14.50
CA ASP A 370 -35.24 5.60 13.84
C ASP A 370 -36.74 5.70 14.11
N LYS A 371 -37.17 6.89 14.49
CA LYS A 371 -38.61 7.23 14.48
C LYS A 371 -38.95 7.73 13.09
N ASN A 372 -39.77 6.98 12.38
CA ASN A 372 -40.30 7.42 11.10
C ASN A 372 -41.12 8.71 11.30
N PRO A 373 -40.67 9.90 10.84
CA PRO A 373 -41.31 11.18 11.19
C PRO A 373 -42.69 11.40 10.55
N GLY A 374 -43.19 10.42 9.79
CA GLY A 374 -44.42 10.54 9.02
C GLY A 374 -45.60 9.72 9.53
N ASN A 375 -45.47 8.87 10.54
CA ASN A 375 -46.56 7.97 10.95
C ASN A 375 -46.58 7.78 12.48
N GLU A 376 -47.38 8.56 13.19
CA GLU A 376 -47.54 8.43 14.64
C GLU A 376 -48.15 7.10 15.13
N ALA A 377 -48.63 6.28 14.20
CA ALA A 377 -49.25 4.98 14.47
C ALA A 377 -48.31 3.77 14.30
N ASP A 378 -47.14 3.93 13.70
CA ASP A 378 -46.20 2.83 13.44
C ASP A 378 -45.19 2.69 14.59
N GLN A 379 -45.48 1.77 15.50
CA GLN A 379 -44.61 1.40 16.62
C GLN A 379 -43.43 0.50 16.19
N ASP A 380 -43.25 0.22 14.93
CA ASP A 380 -42.14 -0.55 14.42
C ASP A 380 -40.89 0.34 14.26
N LEU A 381 -40.18 0.54 15.39
CA LEU A 381 -38.83 1.07 15.37
C LEU A 381 -37.94 0.16 14.53
N LYS A 382 -37.54 0.65 13.36
CA LYS A 382 -36.52 -0.03 12.55
C LYS A 382 -35.16 0.25 13.18
N CYS A 383 -34.64 -0.72 13.92
CA CYS A 383 -33.35 -0.59 14.58
C CYS A 383 -32.27 -1.24 13.73
N THR A 384 -31.26 -0.48 13.35
CA THR A 384 -30.07 -0.95 12.61
C THR A 384 -28.81 -0.72 13.42
N SER A 385 -27.90 -1.68 13.43
CA SER A 385 -26.57 -1.53 14.01
C SER A 385 -25.56 -1.26 12.92
N LYS A 386 -24.72 -0.22 13.11
CA LYS A 386 -23.62 0.10 12.18
C LYS A 386 -22.39 -0.72 12.54
N GLN A 387 -22.41 -2.01 12.23
CA GLN A 387 -21.34 -2.95 12.59
C GLN A 387 -20.21 -3.01 11.56
N TYR A 388 -20.36 -2.35 10.41
CA TYR A 388 -19.43 -2.49 9.30
C TYR A 388 -18.99 -1.15 8.74
N LEU A 389 -17.71 -1.08 8.38
CA LEU A 389 -17.10 -0.02 7.58
C LEU A 389 -16.80 -0.58 6.20
N HIS A 390 -17.31 0.05 5.16
CA HIS A 390 -16.98 -0.29 3.78
C HIS A 390 -15.89 0.64 3.26
N VAL A 391 -14.88 0.07 2.63
CA VAL A 391 -13.75 0.81 2.03
C VAL A 391 -13.57 0.40 0.58
N PHE A 392 -13.21 1.35 -0.27
CA PHE A 392 -13.01 1.15 -1.70
C PHE A 392 -11.78 1.95 -2.19
N ASP A 393 -11.54 2.00 -3.50
CA ASP A 393 -10.33 2.56 -4.10
C ASP A 393 -9.92 3.91 -3.48
N GLY A 394 -8.65 3.98 -3.07
CA GLY A 394 -8.08 5.16 -2.44
C GLY A 394 -8.04 6.38 -3.35
N GLY A 395 -8.02 6.16 -4.68
CA GLY A 395 -8.02 7.22 -5.68
C GLY A 395 -9.22 8.16 -5.58
N ASN A 396 -10.35 7.70 -5.07
CA ASN A 396 -11.53 8.55 -4.92
C ASN A 396 -11.38 9.64 -3.86
N SER A 397 -10.58 9.41 -2.82
CA SER A 397 -10.28 10.42 -1.79
C SER A 397 -8.97 11.16 -2.05
N ASP A 398 -7.95 10.43 -2.48
CA ASP A 398 -6.59 10.95 -2.74
C ASP A 398 -5.81 10.01 -3.64
N ASN A 399 -5.77 10.29 -4.93
CA ASN A 399 -5.04 9.45 -5.89
C ASN A 399 -3.51 9.58 -5.82
N LEU A 400 -2.99 10.54 -5.06
CA LEU A 400 -1.55 10.81 -4.92
C LEU A 400 -0.94 10.16 -3.67
N GLY A 401 -1.76 9.82 -2.67
CA GLY A 401 -1.29 9.35 -1.36
C GLY A 401 -0.71 10.46 -0.49
N LEU A 402 -0.96 11.72 -0.81
CA LEU A 402 -0.42 12.88 -0.09
C LEU A 402 -1.23 13.24 1.17
N LYS A 403 -2.53 12.90 1.25
CA LYS A 403 -3.34 13.19 2.44
C LYS A 403 -2.86 12.44 3.67
N SER A 404 -2.49 11.17 3.53
CA SER A 404 -1.94 10.41 4.65
C SER A 404 -0.55 10.91 5.08
N ILE A 405 0.28 11.38 4.16
CA ILE A 405 1.55 12.05 4.49
C ILE A 405 1.29 13.36 5.24
N LYS A 406 0.35 14.18 4.74
CA LYS A 406 -0.08 15.41 5.41
C LYS A 406 -0.56 15.11 6.84
N ARG A 407 -1.44 14.12 7.02
CA ARG A 407 -1.91 13.67 8.33
C ARG A 407 -0.75 13.26 9.23
N ALA A 408 0.22 12.52 8.68
CA ALA A 408 1.42 12.11 9.38
C ALA A 408 2.25 13.28 9.91
N LEU A 409 2.50 14.27 9.06
CA LEU A 409 3.25 15.48 9.42
C LEU A 409 2.55 16.28 10.52
N PHE A 410 1.24 16.45 10.43
CA PHE A 410 0.46 17.10 11.48
C PHE A 410 0.47 16.32 12.79
N GLN A 411 0.44 14.99 12.74
CA GLN A 411 0.52 14.15 13.93
C GLN A 411 1.87 14.26 14.64
N LEU A 412 2.98 14.19 13.88
CA LEU A 412 4.32 14.37 14.42
C LEU A 412 4.48 15.77 15.06
N GLU A 413 3.93 16.79 14.41
CA GLU A 413 3.94 18.14 14.97
C GLU A 413 3.09 18.25 16.25
N ALA A 414 1.89 17.65 16.28
CA ALA A 414 1.02 17.66 17.45
C ALA A 414 1.67 16.96 18.66
N ASN A 415 2.39 15.87 18.40
CA ASN A 415 3.12 15.12 19.41
C ASN A 415 4.46 15.76 19.80
N LYS A 416 4.88 16.85 19.14
CA LYS A 416 6.21 17.47 19.27
C LYS A 416 7.35 16.53 18.88
N GLU A 417 7.08 15.61 17.98
CA GLU A 417 8.04 14.64 17.43
C GLU A 417 8.60 15.08 16.07
N LEU A 418 8.12 16.21 15.52
CA LEU A 418 8.60 16.77 14.26
C LEU A 418 9.94 17.52 14.49
N GLY A 419 10.92 16.80 15.03
CA GLY A 419 12.28 17.29 15.32
C GLY A 419 13.25 17.20 14.16
N TYR A 420 12.80 16.84 12.96
CA TYR A 420 13.64 16.68 11.78
C TYR A 420 14.02 18.03 11.19
N ASP A 421 15.29 18.19 10.85
CA ASP A 421 15.80 19.40 10.19
C ASP A 421 15.32 19.50 8.76
N ARG A 422 15.09 18.34 8.11
CA ARG A 422 14.75 18.22 6.71
C ARG A 422 13.65 17.19 6.51
N ILE A 423 12.68 17.55 5.68
CA ILE A 423 11.58 16.68 5.28
C ILE A 423 11.63 16.59 3.76
N ILE A 424 11.68 15.38 3.23
CA ILE A 424 11.72 15.12 1.79
C ILE A 424 10.48 14.32 1.42
N VAL A 425 9.72 14.79 0.44
CA VAL A 425 8.57 14.07 -0.11
C VAL A 425 8.81 13.85 -1.59
N LEU A 426 8.99 12.59 -1.97
CA LEU A 426 9.04 12.17 -3.37
C LEU A 426 7.66 11.66 -3.77
N LEU A 427 7.12 12.15 -4.87
CA LEU A 427 5.87 11.69 -5.47
C LEU A 427 6.15 11.07 -6.83
N VAL A 428 5.77 9.81 -7.00
CA VAL A 428 5.72 9.12 -8.30
C VAL A 428 4.28 9.09 -8.78
N ASP A 429 3.99 9.84 -9.84
CA ASP A 429 2.65 10.09 -10.30
C ASP A 429 2.43 9.52 -11.71
N ALA A 430 1.61 8.50 -11.79
CA ALA A 430 1.24 7.85 -13.04
C ALA A 430 0.03 8.49 -13.73
N PHE A 431 -0.31 9.73 -13.38
CA PHE A 431 -1.44 10.43 -13.98
C PHE A 431 -1.25 10.62 -15.48
N THR A 432 -2.33 10.41 -16.25
CA THR A 432 -2.40 10.68 -17.69
C THR A 432 -3.48 11.70 -17.94
N ARG A 433 -3.23 12.66 -18.83
CA ARG A 433 -4.29 13.56 -19.26
C ARG A 433 -5.27 12.80 -20.17
N PRO A 434 -6.58 12.81 -19.88
CA PRO A 434 -7.55 12.16 -20.76
C PRO A 434 -7.52 12.79 -22.15
N HIS A 435 -7.08 12.04 -23.15
CA HIS A 435 -7.12 12.50 -24.54
C HIS A 435 -8.55 12.53 -25.12
N GLY A 436 -9.53 12.03 -24.34
CA GLY A 436 -10.92 11.90 -24.74
C GLY A 436 -11.73 13.21 -24.68
N ALA A 437 -11.33 14.17 -23.85
CA ALA A 437 -12.06 15.44 -23.73
C ALA A 437 -12.21 16.19 -25.08
N SER A 438 -11.19 16.13 -25.93
CA SER A 438 -11.26 16.73 -27.27
C SER A 438 -12.16 15.96 -28.25
N ARG A 439 -12.33 14.63 -28.06
CA ARG A 439 -13.27 13.82 -28.86
C ARG A 439 -14.71 14.03 -28.43
N LEU A 440 -14.97 14.12 -27.11
CA LEU A 440 -16.30 14.40 -26.57
C LEU A 440 -16.85 15.76 -27.04
N ASN A 441 -15.96 16.72 -27.33
CA ASN A 441 -16.33 18.02 -27.87
C ASN A 441 -16.46 18.05 -29.40
N ALA A 442 -15.91 17.06 -30.11
CA ALA A 442 -15.91 16.98 -31.57
C ALA A 442 -17.07 16.16 -32.14
N ASP A 443 -17.55 15.15 -31.41
CA ASP A 443 -18.59 14.24 -31.88
C ASP A 443 -19.88 14.38 -31.04
N PRO A 444 -21.07 14.44 -31.68
CA PRO A 444 -22.34 14.37 -30.95
C PRO A 444 -22.48 12.98 -30.28
N ARG A 445 -23.14 12.97 -29.13
CA ARG A 445 -23.35 11.72 -28.35
C ARG A 445 -23.97 10.63 -29.22
N GLY A 446 -23.26 9.50 -29.35
CA GLY A 446 -23.75 8.33 -30.05
C GLY A 446 -24.85 7.61 -29.27
N THR A 447 -25.70 6.87 -29.97
CA THR A 447 -26.85 6.12 -29.43
C THR A 447 -26.45 5.03 -28.40
N LEU A 448 -25.20 4.55 -28.37
CA LEU A 448 -24.67 3.65 -27.37
C LEU A 448 -24.42 4.31 -25.98
N GLY A 449 -24.31 5.64 -25.92
CA GLY A 449 -24.22 6.41 -24.68
C GLY A 449 -25.51 6.42 -23.84
N LEU A 450 -26.61 5.94 -24.40
CA LEU A 450 -27.89 5.78 -23.67
C LEU A 450 -27.93 4.55 -22.74
N LEU A 451 -27.05 3.59 -22.93
CA LEU A 451 -27.01 2.33 -22.13
C LEU A 451 -25.93 2.33 -21.05
N LEU A 452 -24.90 3.12 -21.19
CA LEU A 452 -23.84 3.29 -20.19
C LEU A 452 -23.50 4.79 -20.15
N ASP A 453 -23.82 5.43 -19.03
CA ASP A 453 -23.51 6.86 -18.85
C ASP A 453 -21.99 7.04 -18.62
N ALA A 454 -21.26 7.34 -19.70
CA ALA A 454 -19.84 7.67 -19.65
C ALA A 454 -19.55 8.95 -18.84
N ASN A 455 -20.56 9.76 -18.53
CA ASN A 455 -20.41 10.99 -17.77
C ASN A 455 -20.00 10.72 -16.31
N ILE A 456 -20.30 9.53 -15.77
CA ILE A 456 -19.87 9.16 -14.41
C ILE A 456 -18.33 9.09 -14.35
N SER A 457 -17.68 8.51 -15.36
CA SER A 457 -16.22 8.47 -15.44
C SER A 457 -15.63 9.88 -15.54
N ASP A 458 -16.20 10.73 -16.39
CA ASP A 458 -15.73 12.10 -16.60
C ASP A 458 -15.94 12.98 -15.35
N ALA A 459 -17.04 12.78 -14.62
CA ALA A 459 -17.33 13.49 -13.37
C ALA A 459 -16.36 13.07 -12.26
N VAL A 460 -16.08 11.76 -12.14
CA VAL A 460 -15.08 11.24 -11.19
C VAL A 460 -13.70 11.79 -11.55
N ASP A 461 -13.29 11.76 -12.81
CA ASP A 461 -11.99 12.29 -13.25
C ASP A 461 -11.87 13.79 -12.96
N ALA A 462 -12.92 14.58 -13.14
CA ALA A 462 -12.92 16.01 -12.83
C ALA A 462 -12.77 16.29 -11.32
N LEU A 463 -13.45 15.51 -10.46
CA LEU A 463 -13.32 15.60 -9.01
C LEU A 463 -11.91 15.20 -8.54
N LEU A 464 -11.35 14.14 -9.13
CA LEU A 464 -9.99 13.69 -8.85
C LEU A 464 -8.95 14.75 -9.25
N GLN A 465 -9.14 15.43 -10.36
CA GLN A 465 -8.26 16.51 -10.81
C GLN A 465 -8.26 17.71 -9.85
N ASN A 466 -9.42 18.13 -9.35
CA ASN A 466 -9.51 19.23 -8.40
C ASN A 466 -8.80 18.91 -7.08
N ASN A 467 -9.02 17.71 -6.53
CA ASN A 467 -8.34 17.27 -5.32
C ASN A 467 -6.82 17.16 -5.53
N ARG A 468 -6.41 16.67 -6.69
CA ARG A 468 -5.01 16.56 -7.09
C ARG A 468 -4.33 17.94 -7.11
N ALA A 469 -4.90 18.92 -7.83
CA ALA A 469 -4.33 20.26 -7.95
C ALA A 469 -4.18 20.96 -6.60
N LYS A 470 -5.18 20.81 -5.72
CA LYS A 470 -5.13 21.36 -4.36
C LYS A 470 -3.99 20.77 -3.54
N LEU A 471 -3.86 19.43 -3.51
CA LEU A 471 -2.82 18.76 -2.74
C LEU A 471 -1.42 19.07 -3.26
N LEU A 472 -1.22 19.06 -4.58
CA LEU A 472 0.06 19.46 -5.19
C LEU A 472 0.41 20.89 -4.79
N GLY A 473 -0.54 21.84 -4.86
CA GLY A 473 -0.30 23.22 -4.46
C GLY A 473 0.06 23.40 -2.98
N GLU A 474 -0.55 22.62 -2.07
CA GLU A 474 -0.18 22.62 -0.66
C GLU A 474 1.27 22.15 -0.44
N PHE A 475 1.69 21.06 -1.08
CA PHE A 475 3.05 20.54 -0.95
C PHE A 475 4.07 21.39 -1.70
N ASP A 476 3.75 21.89 -2.89
CA ASP A 476 4.61 22.82 -3.63
C ASP A 476 4.84 24.13 -2.86
N SER A 477 3.81 24.63 -2.19
CA SER A 477 3.94 25.82 -1.35
C SER A 477 4.61 25.52 0.00
N ALA A 478 4.78 24.27 0.38
CA ALA A 478 5.18 23.83 1.71
C ALA A 478 4.33 24.42 2.86
N HIS A 479 3.12 24.87 2.51
CA HIS A 479 2.09 25.32 3.44
C HIS A 479 0.97 24.30 3.47
N LEU A 480 1.02 23.42 4.48
CA LEU A 480 0.00 22.40 4.66
C LEU A 480 -1.11 22.95 5.55
N ARG A 481 -2.35 22.80 5.12
CA ARG A 481 -3.50 23.28 5.86
C ARG A 481 -4.35 22.13 6.36
N TRP A 482 -4.55 22.09 7.68
CA TRP A 482 -5.50 21.17 8.29
C TRP A 482 -6.93 21.72 8.15
N THR A 483 -7.84 20.89 7.69
CA THR A 483 -9.26 21.26 7.58
C THR A 483 -10.10 20.43 8.52
N ASP A 484 -11.21 20.97 9.01
CA ASP A 484 -12.15 20.25 9.88
C ASP A 484 -12.61 18.91 9.27
N GLY A 485 -12.64 18.81 7.92
CA GLY A 485 -12.94 17.58 7.22
C GLY A 485 -11.93 16.45 7.48
N ASP A 486 -10.70 16.79 7.82
CA ASP A 486 -9.65 15.80 8.11
C ASP A 486 -9.88 15.06 9.45
N CYS A 487 -10.68 15.65 10.38
CA CYS A 487 -11.03 15.06 11.67
C CYS A 487 -12.49 14.58 11.82
N LYS A 488 -13.38 14.93 10.89
CA LYS A 488 -14.82 14.66 11.03
C LYS A 488 -15.21 13.19 11.07
N LEU A 489 -14.33 12.30 10.60
CA LEU A 489 -14.55 10.85 10.64
C LEU A 489 -14.44 10.21 12.01
N GLU A 490 -13.74 10.86 12.90
CA GLU A 490 -13.42 10.28 14.20
C GLU A 490 -14.47 10.66 15.28
N THR A 491 -15.47 11.49 14.92
CA THR A 491 -16.17 12.32 15.89
C THR A 491 -17.57 11.85 16.32
N ARG A 492 -17.96 10.58 16.10
CA ARG A 492 -19.30 10.28 16.62
C ARG A 492 -19.41 10.26 18.15
N GLU A 493 -18.36 9.91 18.89
CA GLU A 493 -18.43 9.92 20.36
C GLU A 493 -17.14 10.35 21.08
N LEU A 494 -15.94 10.19 20.45
CA LEU A 494 -14.68 10.64 21.04
C LEU A 494 -13.73 11.01 19.89
N PRO A 495 -13.43 12.29 19.68
CA PRO A 495 -12.36 12.68 18.77
C PRO A 495 -11.08 12.00 19.23
N SER A 496 -10.29 11.46 18.28
CA SER A 496 -8.95 10.96 18.61
C SER A 496 -8.16 12.04 19.32
N ASP A 497 -7.19 11.66 20.14
CA ASP A 497 -6.36 12.63 20.85
C ASP A 497 -5.63 13.55 19.86
N LEU A 498 -5.34 13.05 18.65
CA LEU A 498 -4.83 13.87 17.57
C LEU A 498 -5.82 14.95 17.13
N CYS A 499 -7.08 14.61 16.86
CA CYS A 499 -8.09 15.58 16.46
C CYS A 499 -8.41 16.58 17.57
N LYS A 500 -8.42 16.15 18.82
CA LYS A 500 -8.50 17.07 19.97
C LYS A 500 -7.33 18.04 20.01
N ALA A 501 -6.10 17.53 19.83
CA ALA A 501 -4.89 18.34 19.83
C ALA A 501 -4.87 19.33 18.65
N LEU A 502 -5.28 18.90 17.46
CA LEU A 502 -5.31 19.74 16.27
C LEU A 502 -6.43 20.79 16.31
N ASN A 503 -7.61 20.43 16.80
CA ASN A 503 -8.72 21.36 16.97
C ASN A 503 -8.47 22.38 18.10
N ALA A 504 -7.62 22.06 19.07
CA ALA A 504 -7.20 22.99 20.13
C ALA A 504 -6.09 23.97 19.68
N ARG A 505 -5.53 23.81 18.48
CA ARG A 505 -4.50 24.71 17.96
C ARG A 505 -5.09 26.05 17.51
N THR A 506 -4.34 27.10 17.77
CA THR A 506 -4.69 28.45 17.32
C THR A 506 -4.46 28.66 15.83
N SER A 507 -3.65 27.81 15.19
CA SER A 507 -3.41 27.81 13.74
C SER A 507 -3.53 26.39 13.17
N PRO A 508 -4.42 26.18 12.19
CA PRO A 508 -4.53 24.91 11.47
C PRO A 508 -3.43 24.73 10.41
N ASP A 509 -2.53 25.70 10.25
CA ASP A 509 -1.52 25.71 9.21
C ASP A 509 -0.18 25.20 9.74
N LEU A 510 0.52 24.41 8.93
CA LEU A 510 1.87 23.92 9.17
C LEU A 510 2.79 24.50 8.08
N ASP A 511 3.64 25.46 8.48
CA ASP A 511 4.64 26.07 7.60
C ASP A 511 5.93 25.25 7.62
N LEU A 512 6.22 24.61 6.51
CA LEU A 512 7.42 23.81 6.29
C LEU A 512 8.36 24.42 5.24
N THR A 513 8.20 25.70 4.88
CA THR A 513 8.95 26.35 3.80
C THR A 513 10.47 26.27 3.93
N ARG A 514 10.97 26.14 5.17
CA ARG A 514 12.40 26.01 5.46
C ARG A 514 12.91 24.58 5.55
N ARG A 515 12.01 23.58 5.59
CA ARG A 515 12.35 22.18 5.88
C ARG A 515 11.92 21.22 4.80
N LEU A 516 10.81 21.50 4.08
CA LEU A 516 10.22 20.58 3.11
C LEU A 516 10.84 20.77 1.73
N VAL A 517 11.31 19.66 1.17
CA VAL A 517 11.63 19.51 -0.25
C VAL A 517 10.60 18.57 -0.85
N PHE A 518 9.84 19.05 -1.80
CA PHE A 518 8.86 18.27 -2.53
C PHE A 518 9.35 18.05 -3.96
N TYR A 519 9.49 16.81 -4.37
CA TYR A 519 9.83 16.42 -5.74
C TYR A 519 8.71 15.55 -6.32
N HIS A 520 8.08 16.04 -7.36
CA HIS A 520 7.03 15.35 -8.09
C HIS A 520 7.60 14.83 -9.40
N PHE A 521 7.53 13.53 -9.62
CA PHE A 521 7.85 12.87 -10.88
C PHE A 521 6.58 12.39 -11.56
N GLY A 522 6.24 12.99 -12.70
CA GLY A 522 5.09 12.63 -13.53
C GLY A 522 5.42 12.64 -15.02
N PHE A 523 4.43 12.38 -15.86
CA PHE A 523 4.66 12.35 -17.32
C PHE A 523 4.87 13.75 -17.92
N GLU A 524 4.50 14.81 -17.21
CA GLU A 524 4.80 16.19 -17.62
C GLU A 524 6.30 16.46 -17.57
N ASP A 525 7.00 15.92 -16.58
CA ASP A 525 8.45 16.10 -16.44
C ASP A 525 9.21 15.43 -17.59
N VAL A 526 8.67 14.34 -18.15
CA VAL A 526 9.22 13.71 -19.36
C VAL A 526 9.21 14.69 -20.53
N ALA A 527 8.12 15.43 -20.71
CA ALA A 527 8.02 16.42 -21.80
C ALA A 527 8.99 17.60 -21.63
N ALA A 528 9.32 17.95 -20.39
CA ALA A 528 10.21 19.07 -20.07
C ALA A 528 11.69 18.76 -20.38
N VAL A 529 12.09 17.47 -20.49
CA VAL A 529 13.50 17.08 -20.71
C VAL A 529 13.99 17.49 -22.11
N SER A 530 13.19 17.27 -23.15
CA SER A 530 13.56 17.66 -24.52
C SER A 530 12.33 17.69 -25.44
N PRO A 531 12.41 18.39 -26.60
CA PRO A 531 11.35 18.39 -27.60
C PRO A 531 10.98 16.99 -28.12
N GLU A 532 11.95 16.07 -28.23
CA GLU A 532 11.72 14.70 -28.64
C GLU A 532 10.96 13.91 -27.55
N ALA A 533 11.22 14.21 -26.30
CA ALA A 533 10.56 13.60 -25.15
C ALA A 533 9.07 13.98 -25.05
N ALA A 534 8.65 15.10 -25.63
CA ALA A 534 7.22 15.42 -25.79
C ALA A 534 6.47 14.40 -26.64
N GLY A 535 7.16 13.75 -27.59
CA GLY A 535 6.64 12.60 -28.34
C GLY A 535 6.42 11.37 -27.46
N LEU A 536 7.31 11.13 -26.51
CA LEU A 536 7.19 10.05 -25.54
C LEU A 536 6.01 10.29 -24.59
N LYS A 537 5.87 11.52 -24.05
CA LYS A 537 4.71 11.88 -23.20
C LYS A 537 3.39 11.57 -23.87
N ARG A 538 3.21 11.96 -25.15
CA ARG A 538 1.97 11.65 -25.90
C ARG A 538 1.68 10.14 -26.03
N GLN A 539 2.70 9.29 -25.99
CA GLN A 539 2.52 7.84 -25.96
C GLN A 539 2.18 7.32 -24.56
N LEU A 540 2.81 7.87 -23.53
CA LEU A 540 2.53 7.55 -22.12
C LEU A 540 1.08 7.88 -21.75
N ASP A 541 0.56 9.03 -22.20
CA ASP A 541 -0.83 9.45 -21.96
C ASP A 541 -1.87 8.49 -22.56
N LYS A 542 -1.49 7.63 -23.50
CA LYS A 542 -2.37 6.64 -24.11
C LYS A 542 -2.42 5.31 -23.35
N ILE A 543 -1.55 5.10 -22.37
CA ILE A 543 -1.53 3.88 -21.58
C ILE A 543 -2.76 3.87 -20.64
N PRO A 544 -3.70 2.92 -20.80
CA PRO A 544 -4.94 2.95 -20.03
C PRO A 544 -4.71 2.56 -18.57
N THR A 545 -5.58 3.04 -17.68
CA THR A 545 -5.69 2.53 -16.31
C THR A 545 -6.38 1.17 -16.35
N SER A 546 -5.64 0.10 -16.08
CA SER A 546 -6.15 -1.27 -16.12
C SER A 546 -5.27 -2.22 -15.28
N PHE A 547 -5.71 -3.46 -15.07
CA PHE A 547 -4.91 -4.52 -14.47
C PHE A 547 -4.09 -5.32 -15.51
N LYS A 548 -3.81 -4.70 -16.64
CA LYS A 548 -3.00 -5.25 -17.72
C LYS A 548 -2.02 -4.21 -18.23
N LEU A 549 -0.75 -4.58 -18.35
CA LEU A 549 0.28 -3.79 -19.00
C LEU A 549 0.85 -4.59 -20.18
N THR A 550 1.00 -3.93 -21.34
CA THR A 550 1.66 -4.59 -22.49
C THR A 550 3.17 -4.41 -22.39
N PRO A 551 3.98 -5.30 -23.01
CA PRO A 551 5.43 -5.12 -23.06
C PRO A 551 5.86 -3.84 -23.78
N ALA A 552 5.04 -3.32 -24.69
CA ALA A 552 5.29 -2.03 -25.35
C ALA A 552 5.11 -0.87 -24.37
N ASP A 553 4.03 -0.90 -23.58
CA ASP A 553 3.76 0.12 -22.57
C ASP A 553 4.84 0.10 -21.47
N ALA A 554 5.27 -1.09 -21.03
CA ALA A 554 6.36 -1.24 -20.05
C ALA A 554 7.64 -0.54 -20.54
N ARG A 555 8.04 -0.75 -21.80
CA ARG A 555 9.21 -0.06 -22.38
C ARG A 555 9.05 1.45 -22.48
N LEU A 556 7.83 1.97 -22.66
CA LEU A 556 7.59 3.41 -22.63
C LEU A 556 7.79 3.96 -21.22
N LEU A 557 7.33 3.23 -20.20
CA LEU A 557 7.52 3.60 -18.79
C LEU A 557 9.00 3.55 -18.38
N ASP A 558 9.75 2.53 -18.81
CA ASP A 558 11.21 2.47 -18.59
C ASP A 558 11.90 3.70 -19.18
N ARG A 559 11.57 4.07 -20.43
CA ARG A 559 12.11 5.27 -21.08
C ARG A 559 11.75 6.56 -20.34
N ALA A 560 10.56 6.63 -19.76
CA ALA A 560 10.16 7.79 -18.96
C ALA A 560 11.02 7.93 -17.71
N VAL A 561 11.23 6.83 -16.99
CA VAL A 561 12.10 6.79 -15.81
C VAL A 561 13.55 7.14 -16.17
N ASP A 562 14.09 6.54 -17.23
CA ASP A 562 15.47 6.80 -17.68
C ASP A 562 15.68 8.25 -18.12
N ALA A 563 14.64 8.92 -18.66
CA ALA A 563 14.75 10.30 -19.10
C ALA A 563 14.80 11.29 -17.93
N VAL A 564 14.07 11.04 -16.85
CA VAL A 564 13.89 12.01 -15.74
C VAL A 564 14.72 11.64 -14.52
N ILE A 565 14.75 10.35 -14.14
CA ILE A 565 15.48 9.88 -12.94
C ILE A 565 16.95 9.64 -13.30
N THR A 566 17.70 10.72 -13.43
CA THR A 566 19.12 10.70 -13.84
C THR A 566 20.01 11.24 -12.73
N PRO A 567 21.30 10.82 -12.67
CA PRO A 567 22.25 11.35 -11.70
C PRO A 567 22.51 12.86 -11.87
N THR A 568 22.20 13.42 -13.03
CA THR A 568 22.35 14.83 -13.37
C THR A 568 21.12 15.67 -13.09
N ASN A 569 20.00 15.05 -12.69
CA ASN A 569 18.78 15.79 -12.30
C ASN A 569 19.08 16.68 -11.09
N PRO A 570 18.93 18.02 -11.20
CA PRO A 570 19.35 18.94 -10.15
C PRO A 570 18.62 18.73 -8.82
N CYS A 571 17.32 18.39 -8.87
CA CYS A 571 16.55 18.12 -7.66
C CYS A 571 17.03 16.84 -6.96
N LEU A 572 17.30 15.77 -7.70
CA LEU A 572 17.82 14.52 -7.13
C LEU A 572 19.24 14.67 -6.59
N GLN A 573 20.09 15.49 -7.25
CA GLN A 573 21.39 15.84 -6.71
C GLN A 573 21.30 16.58 -5.38
N GLN A 574 20.33 17.46 -5.26
CA GLN A 574 20.09 18.17 -4.03
C GLN A 574 19.54 17.27 -2.93
N ILE A 575 18.57 16.41 -3.23
CA ILE A 575 18.07 15.40 -2.30
C ILE A 575 19.22 14.52 -1.81
N ARG A 576 20.11 14.08 -2.71
CA ARG A 576 21.34 13.35 -2.33
C ARG A 576 22.20 14.15 -1.35
N ALA A 577 22.45 15.44 -1.64
CA ALA A 577 23.24 16.29 -0.76
C ALA A 577 22.60 16.46 0.62
N LEU A 578 21.27 16.60 0.69
CA LEU A 578 20.52 16.70 1.95
C LEU A 578 20.60 15.42 2.79
N VAL A 579 20.51 14.27 2.14
CA VAL A 579 20.55 12.96 2.80
C VAL A 579 21.97 12.66 3.32
N LEU A 580 23.01 13.08 2.61
CA LEU A 580 24.41 12.85 2.99
C LEU A 580 24.96 13.88 3.97
N ALA A 581 24.32 15.05 4.12
CA ALA A 581 24.80 16.10 5.01
C ALA A 581 24.66 15.70 6.48
N ASP A 582 25.68 15.96 7.28
CA ASP A 582 25.62 15.79 8.74
C ASP A 582 24.57 16.74 9.33
N SER A 583 23.79 16.23 10.31
CA SER A 583 22.73 16.98 10.99
C SER A 583 23.21 18.24 11.75
N ALA A 584 24.51 18.39 11.92
CA ALA A 584 25.13 19.50 12.66
C ALA A 584 25.33 20.81 11.85
N ALA A 585 25.01 20.83 10.55
CA ALA A 585 25.18 21.99 9.69
C ALA A 585 23.85 22.44 9.02
N PRO A 586 22.90 23.00 9.78
CA PRO A 586 21.60 23.44 9.23
C PRO A 586 21.72 24.58 8.20
N ASP A 587 22.79 25.38 8.24
CA ASP A 587 22.98 26.56 7.40
C ASP A 587 23.61 26.26 6.02
N ALA A 588 24.07 25.04 5.79
CA ALA A 588 24.75 24.65 4.55
C ALA A 588 23.82 24.28 3.38
N VAL A 589 22.51 24.28 3.61
CA VAL A 589 21.54 23.89 2.57
C VAL A 589 20.95 25.14 1.93
N PRO A 590 21.46 25.55 0.74
CA PRO A 590 20.82 26.63 0.00
C PRO A 590 19.42 26.18 -0.39
N ASN A 591 18.47 27.09 -0.31
CA ASN A 591 17.08 27.07 -0.74
C ASN A 591 16.72 25.87 -1.66
N ALA A 592 16.69 24.67 -1.07
CA ALA A 592 16.51 23.38 -1.74
C ALA A 592 15.26 23.38 -2.62
N ARG A 593 14.23 24.06 -2.14
CA ARG A 593 12.95 24.22 -2.81
C ARG A 593 13.09 24.97 -4.15
N LYS A 594 13.93 26.00 -4.23
CA LYS A 594 14.08 26.80 -5.44
C LYS A 594 14.66 25.99 -6.60
N VAL A 595 15.61 25.09 -6.31
CA VAL A 595 16.26 24.26 -7.35
C VAL A 595 15.31 23.20 -7.90
N CYS A 596 14.47 22.60 -7.06
CA CYS A 596 13.48 21.62 -7.53
C CYS A 596 12.31 22.27 -8.29
N GLN A 597 11.94 23.51 -7.97
CA GLN A 597 10.88 24.24 -8.66
C GLN A 597 11.34 24.87 -9.98
N ASP A 598 12.59 25.36 -10.06
CA ASP A 598 13.11 25.99 -11.28
C ASP A 598 13.35 24.98 -12.42
N THR A 599 13.40 23.67 -12.11
CA THR A 599 13.57 22.59 -13.09
C THR A 599 12.25 22.01 -13.59
N GLU A 600 11.16 22.29 -12.89
CA GLU A 600 9.80 21.90 -13.31
C GLU A 600 9.24 23.03 -14.16
N GLY A 601 8.96 22.76 -15.45
CA GLY A 601 8.28 23.72 -16.32
C GLY A 601 6.93 24.16 -15.72
N PRO A 602 6.34 25.28 -16.22
CA PRO A 602 5.07 25.77 -15.68
C PRO A 602 4.03 24.65 -15.69
N ARG A 603 3.52 24.34 -14.52
CA ARG A 603 2.43 23.37 -14.34
C ARG A 603 1.11 24.07 -14.67
N ASP A 604 0.68 24.01 -15.95
CA ASP A 604 -0.65 24.48 -16.39
C ASP A 604 -1.77 23.53 -15.96
#